data_231138eda37e695678f516eb6605d424
#
_entry.id   231138eda37e695678f516eb6605d424
#
_cell.length_a   1.000
_cell.length_b   1.000
_cell.length_c   1.000
_cell.angle_alpha   90.00
_cell.angle_beta   90.00
_cell.angle_gamma   90.00
#
_symmetry.space_group_name_H-M   'P 1'
#
loop_
_entity.id
_entity.type
_entity.pdbx_description
1 polymer ?
#
loop_
_entity_poly.entity_id
_entity_poly.type
_entity_poly.pdbx_seq_one_letter_code
_entity_poly.pdbx_strand_id
1 'polypeptide(L)'
;DADLQTLQETIDAGCQMLITHHPFLFNTLTLDTTTPVGQFIEAAVKNNIVVYSAHTSLDKISMNRWLMEALGCLNIEDADESNITKKGVLPDTMGMYEFLDYVKKAFNIPSVNYAGKVKEVSTVGICGGSGGDLIDEVAPQVDAYVTGDLKYHSGLKASDYNILLVDVGHHVEVIMVHKLKELLEKEIDCEIVEATSPGYFKGY
;
A
#
# COMPACT_ATOMS: atom_id res chain seq x y z
N ASP A 1 4.83 -8.97 2.31
CA ASP A 1 6.30 -8.94 2.34
C ASP A 1 6.90 -10.32 2.05
N ALA A 2 8.15 -10.33 1.55
CA ALA A 2 8.95 -11.53 1.40
C ALA A 2 9.77 -11.75 2.69
N ASP A 3 9.28 -12.57 3.58
CA ASP A 3 9.94 -12.94 4.82
C ASP A 3 9.98 -14.46 5.05
N LEU A 4 10.68 -14.91 6.08
CA LEU A 4 10.82 -16.34 6.38
C LEU A 4 9.49 -17.01 6.71
N GLN A 5 8.53 -16.28 7.29
CA GLN A 5 7.22 -16.81 7.62
C GLN A 5 6.41 -17.07 6.35
N THR A 6 6.29 -16.08 5.46
CA THR A 6 5.54 -16.22 4.20
C THR A 6 6.17 -17.26 3.28
N LEU A 7 7.51 -17.38 3.29
CA LEU A 7 8.18 -18.46 2.57
C LEU A 7 7.86 -19.83 3.14
N GLN A 8 7.84 -19.99 4.47
CA GLN A 8 7.48 -21.27 5.09
C GLN A 8 6.02 -21.63 4.79
N GLU A 9 5.09 -20.68 4.86
CA GLU A 9 3.68 -20.89 4.46
C GLU A 9 3.58 -21.34 2.99
N THR A 10 4.39 -20.75 2.09
CA THR A 10 4.45 -21.14 0.66
C THR A 10 4.91 -22.61 0.48
N ILE A 11 5.93 -23.01 1.24
CA ILE A 11 6.47 -24.39 1.21
C ILE A 11 5.43 -25.37 1.77
N ASP A 12 4.82 -25.07 2.92
CA ASP A 12 3.85 -25.91 3.60
C ASP A 12 2.57 -26.10 2.76
N ALA A 13 2.18 -25.08 2.01
CA ALA A 13 1.06 -25.15 1.06
C ALA A 13 1.40 -25.88 -0.25
N GLY A 14 2.65 -26.31 -0.45
CA GLY A 14 3.10 -26.97 -1.68
C GLY A 14 3.10 -26.06 -2.92
N CYS A 15 3.12 -24.76 -2.74
CA CYS A 15 3.17 -23.78 -3.84
C CYS A 15 4.56 -23.72 -4.45
N GLN A 16 4.65 -23.38 -5.74
CA GLN A 16 5.92 -23.25 -6.48
C GLN A 16 6.32 -21.79 -6.68
N MET A 17 5.44 -20.85 -6.36
CA MET A 17 5.68 -19.42 -6.52
C MET A 17 5.14 -18.64 -5.32
N LEU A 18 5.92 -17.67 -4.86
CA LEU A 18 5.54 -16.65 -3.89
C LEU A 18 5.47 -15.29 -4.59
N ILE A 19 4.30 -14.66 -4.60
CA ILE A 19 4.12 -13.30 -5.12
C ILE A 19 4.04 -12.34 -3.93
N THR A 20 4.88 -11.30 -3.91
CA THR A 20 4.91 -10.28 -2.87
C THR A 20 4.78 -8.87 -3.46
N HIS A 21 4.41 -7.90 -2.63
CA HIS A 21 4.51 -6.49 -3.01
C HIS A 21 5.98 -6.03 -3.00
N HIS A 22 6.60 -6.04 -1.83
CA HIS A 22 7.97 -5.58 -1.67
C HIS A 22 9.00 -6.62 -2.12
N PRO A 23 10.03 -6.22 -2.87
CA PRO A 23 11.20 -7.05 -3.09
C PRO A 23 11.97 -7.21 -1.77
N PHE A 24 12.48 -8.41 -1.50
CA PHE A 24 13.34 -8.62 -0.33
C PHE A 24 14.81 -8.22 -0.59
N LEU A 25 15.17 -7.98 -1.85
CA LEU A 25 16.50 -7.53 -2.28
C LEU A 25 16.43 -6.11 -2.82
N PHE A 26 16.85 -5.12 -2.03
CA PHE A 26 16.91 -3.72 -2.45
C PHE A 26 18.33 -3.26 -2.86
N ASN A 27 19.37 -3.98 -2.43
CA ASN A 27 20.77 -3.60 -2.64
C ASN A 27 21.60 -4.79 -3.10
N THR A 28 22.84 -4.53 -3.52
CA THR A 28 23.83 -5.57 -3.81
C THR A 28 24.00 -6.46 -2.59
N LEU A 29 23.86 -7.76 -2.76
CA LEU A 29 23.83 -8.73 -1.69
C LEU A 29 25.11 -9.57 -1.69
N THR A 30 25.74 -9.71 -0.54
CA THR A 30 26.62 -10.83 -0.25
C THR A 30 25.77 -11.92 0.38
N LEU A 31 25.75 -13.11 -0.20
CA LEU A 31 24.96 -14.22 0.32
C LEU A 31 25.60 -14.74 1.61
N ASP A 32 24.99 -14.42 2.73
CA ASP A 32 25.37 -14.89 4.06
C ASP A 32 24.17 -15.59 4.70
N THR A 33 24.21 -16.92 4.74
CA THR A 33 23.12 -17.77 5.27
C THR A 33 22.94 -17.68 6.77
N THR A 34 23.78 -16.91 7.49
CA THR A 34 23.55 -16.59 8.90
C THR A 34 22.55 -15.45 9.09
N THR A 35 22.26 -14.67 8.04
CA THR A 35 21.29 -13.59 8.05
C THR A 35 19.89 -14.06 7.64
N PRO A 36 18.81 -13.38 8.10
CA PRO A 36 17.45 -13.72 7.67
C PRO A 36 17.28 -13.70 6.15
N VAL A 37 17.88 -12.74 5.46
CA VAL A 37 17.83 -12.64 3.98
C VAL A 37 18.54 -13.82 3.34
N GLY A 38 19.71 -14.21 3.80
CA GLY A 38 20.43 -15.37 3.30
C GLY A 38 19.70 -16.68 3.55
N GLN A 39 19.08 -16.82 4.73
CA GLN A 39 18.23 -17.97 5.06
C GLN A 39 16.99 -18.06 4.14
N PHE A 40 16.37 -16.93 3.85
CA PHE A 40 15.25 -16.86 2.90
C PHE A 40 15.67 -17.34 1.51
N ILE A 41 16.78 -16.83 0.98
CA ILE A 41 17.30 -17.24 -0.34
C ILE A 41 17.62 -18.76 -0.34
N GLU A 42 18.33 -19.24 0.68
CA GLU A 42 18.68 -20.64 0.78
C GLU A 42 17.45 -21.54 0.81
N ALA A 43 16.43 -21.18 1.57
CA ALA A 43 15.18 -21.94 1.67
C ALA A 43 14.38 -21.89 0.36
N ALA A 44 14.28 -20.73 -0.29
CA ALA A 44 13.60 -20.60 -1.58
C ALA A 44 14.27 -21.47 -2.66
N VAL A 45 15.60 -21.42 -2.75
CA VAL A 45 16.37 -22.23 -3.71
C VAL A 45 16.25 -23.73 -3.41
N LYS A 46 16.39 -24.15 -2.16
CA LYS A 46 16.29 -25.57 -1.78
C LYS A 46 14.91 -26.18 -2.07
N ASN A 47 13.85 -25.37 -2.00
CA ASN A 47 12.48 -25.82 -2.25
C ASN A 47 11.97 -25.48 -3.65
N ASN A 48 12.82 -24.96 -4.55
CA ASN A 48 12.48 -24.54 -5.91
C ASN A 48 11.31 -23.53 -5.95
N ILE A 49 11.26 -22.61 -5.03
CA ILE A 49 10.23 -21.54 -4.97
C ILE A 49 10.69 -20.36 -5.82
N VAL A 50 9.85 -19.95 -6.76
CA VAL A 50 10.01 -18.68 -7.49
C VAL A 50 9.48 -17.55 -6.61
N VAL A 51 10.26 -16.49 -6.42
CA VAL A 51 9.82 -15.28 -5.70
C VAL A 51 9.69 -14.13 -6.70
N TYR A 52 8.49 -13.59 -6.82
CA TYR A 52 8.18 -12.46 -7.69
C TYR A 52 7.63 -11.29 -6.87
N SER A 53 8.20 -10.11 -7.03
CA SER A 53 7.74 -8.90 -6.34
C SER A 53 7.13 -7.92 -7.34
N ALA A 54 5.84 -7.61 -7.14
CA ALA A 54 5.04 -6.80 -8.05
C ALA A 54 5.00 -5.31 -7.68
N HIS A 55 5.96 -4.83 -6.93
CA HIS A 55 6.12 -3.50 -6.33
C HIS A 55 5.46 -2.35 -7.15
N THR A 56 6.23 -1.35 -7.54
CA THR A 56 5.75 -0.13 -8.24
C THR A 56 4.95 -0.42 -9.52
N SER A 57 5.16 -1.55 -10.17
CA SER A 57 4.34 -1.94 -11.34
C SER A 57 2.89 -2.21 -10.95
N LEU A 58 2.65 -2.82 -9.79
CA LEU A 58 1.32 -3.03 -9.25
C LEU A 58 0.69 -1.72 -8.76
N ASP A 59 1.49 -0.85 -8.13
CA ASP A 59 1.02 0.46 -7.62
C ASP A 59 0.42 1.30 -8.73
N LYS A 60 1.11 1.37 -9.88
CA LYS A 60 0.67 2.11 -11.06
C LYS A 60 -0.63 1.59 -11.66
N ILE A 61 -0.73 0.27 -11.78
CA ILE A 61 -1.81 -0.37 -12.55
C ILE A 61 -3.05 -0.59 -11.69
N SER A 62 -2.88 -1.06 -10.45
CA SER A 62 -3.99 -1.60 -9.68
C SER A 62 -4.04 -1.17 -8.22
N MET A 63 -2.94 -1.22 -7.46
CA MET A 63 -2.93 -1.03 -6.01
C MET A 63 -3.63 0.25 -5.58
N ASN A 64 -3.18 1.40 -6.11
CA ASN A 64 -3.72 2.69 -5.71
C ASN A 64 -5.17 2.91 -6.21
N ARG A 65 -5.56 2.23 -7.29
CA ARG A 65 -6.97 2.18 -7.70
C ARG A 65 -7.81 1.39 -6.71
N TRP A 66 -7.36 0.22 -6.27
CA TRP A 66 -8.07 -0.58 -5.25
C TRP A 66 -8.24 0.17 -3.93
N LEU A 67 -7.23 0.93 -3.51
CA LEU A 67 -7.32 1.78 -2.33
C LEU A 67 -8.34 2.91 -2.50
N MET A 68 -8.41 3.54 -3.69
CA MET A 68 -9.45 4.54 -4.02
C MET A 68 -10.85 3.93 -4.03
N GLU A 69 -10.99 2.72 -4.59
CA GLU A 69 -12.26 1.97 -4.60
C GLU A 69 -12.70 1.59 -3.18
N ALA A 70 -11.77 1.24 -2.29
CA ALA A 70 -12.06 0.99 -0.88
C ALA A 70 -12.59 2.24 -0.16
N LEU A 71 -12.15 3.44 -0.56
CA LEU A 71 -12.72 4.72 -0.14
C LEU A 71 -14.03 5.08 -0.86
N GLY A 72 -14.53 4.24 -1.78
CA GLY A 72 -15.73 4.51 -2.56
C GLY A 72 -15.59 5.69 -3.53
N CYS A 73 -14.37 6.09 -3.87
CA CYS A 73 -14.14 7.23 -4.74
C CYS A 73 -14.60 6.96 -6.19
N LEU A 74 -15.12 8.00 -6.80
CA LEU A 74 -15.58 8.03 -8.20
C LEU A 74 -14.57 8.80 -9.06
N ASN A 75 -14.63 8.62 -10.40
CA ASN A 75 -13.81 9.35 -11.37
C ASN A 75 -12.31 9.23 -11.07
N ILE A 76 -11.84 8.01 -10.81
CA ILE A 76 -10.46 7.74 -10.43
C ILE A 76 -9.52 7.94 -11.63
N GLU A 77 -8.55 8.84 -11.48
CA GLU A 77 -7.53 9.18 -12.48
C GLU A 77 -6.14 9.34 -11.87
N ASP A 78 -5.11 9.44 -12.71
CA ASP A 78 -3.73 9.65 -12.26
C ASP A 78 -3.54 11.06 -11.72
N ALA A 79 -2.75 11.22 -10.66
CA ALA A 79 -2.52 12.50 -9.98
C ALA A 79 -1.06 13.00 -10.06
N ASP A 80 -0.15 12.16 -10.53
CA ASP A 80 1.28 12.48 -10.68
C ASP A 80 1.82 12.01 -12.05
N GLU A 81 2.96 12.57 -12.47
CA GLU A 81 3.58 12.25 -13.76
C GLU A 81 4.03 10.77 -13.86
N SER A 82 4.34 10.16 -12.75
CA SER A 82 4.76 8.75 -12.70
C SER A 82 3.60 7.76 -12.77
N ASN A 83 2.34 8.21 -12.68
CA ASN A 83 1.09 7.44 -12.64
C ASN A 83 0.98 6.49 -11.44
N ILE A 84 1.70 6.78 -10.35
CA ILE A 84 1.64 6.00 -9.11
C ILE A 84 0.42 6.44 -8.31
N THR A 85 0.32 7.74 -8.01
CA THR A 85 -0.77 8.29 -7.20
C THR A 85 -2.06 8.36 -7.99
N LYS A 86 -3.18 8.04 -7.34
CA LYS A 86 -4.52 8.22 -7.90
C LYS A 86 -5.25 9.33 -7.16
N LYS A 87 -6.16 10.03 -7.85
CA LYS A 87 -7.13 10.95 -7.26
C LYS A 87 -8.53 10.62 -7.71
N GLY A 88 -9.52 11.07 -6.96
CA GLY A 88 -10.93 10.86 -7.26
C GLY A 88 -11.82 11.71 -6.38
N VAL A 89 -13.12 11.56 -6.54
CA VAL A 89 -14.14 12.33 -5.82
C VAL A 89 -14.91 11.40 -4.90
N LEU A 90 -15.12 11.81 -3.64
CA LEU A 90 -16.01 11.11 -2.73
C LEU A 90 -17.45 11.17 -3.22
N PRO A 91 -18.28 10.15 -2.95
CA PRO A 91 -19.72 10.19 -3.27
C PRO A 91 -20.43 11.38 -2.62
N ASP A 92 -20.06 11.70 -1.39
CA ASP A 92 -20.58 12.82 -0.60
C ASP A 92 -19.42 13.62 -0.02
N THR A 93 -19.57 14.95 0.05
CA THR A 93 -18.62 15.82 0.76
C THR A 93 -18.74 15.59 2.26
N MET A 94 -17.62 15.43 2.94
CA MET A 94 -17.54 15.15 4.39
C MET A 94 -16.80 16.25 5.13
N GLY A 95 -17.16 16.50 6.38
CA GLY A 95 -16.35 17.30 7.28
C GLY A 95 -15.00 16.61 7.58
N MET A 96 -13.94 17.38 7.88
CA MET A 96 -12.59 16.87 8.10
C MET A 96 -12.54 15.65 9.06
N TYR A 97 -13.16 15.76 10.23
CA TYR A 97 -13.13 14.68 11.23
C TYR A 97 -13.98 13.47 10.82
N GLU A 98 -15.09 13.70 10.13
CA GLU A 98 -15.92 12.66 9.56
C GLU A 98 -15.11 11.86 8.51
N PHE A 99 -14.36 12.55 7.66
CA PHE A 99 -13.46 11.90 6.69
C PHE A 99 -12.37 11.08 7.37
N LEU A 100 -11.73 11.57 8.46
CA LEU A 100 -10.74 10.79 9.20
C LEU A 100 -11.34 9.50 9.79
N ASP A 101 -12.56 9.57 10.32
CA ASP A 101 -13.28 8.39 10.82
C ASP A 101 -13.68 7.45 9.69
N TYR A 102 -14.08 8.00 8.55
CA TYR A 102 -14.39 7.24 7.34
C TYR A 102 -13.18 6.45 6.81
N VAL A 103 -12.01 7.09 6.72
CA VAL A 103 -10.74 6.46 6.31
C VAL A 103 -10.36 5.31 7.24
N LYS A 104 -10.44 5.50 8.56
CA LYS A 104 -10.18 4.43 9.54
C LYS A 104 -11.08 3.21 9.30
N LYS A 105 -12.36 3.46 9.05
CA LYS A 105 -13.33 2.39 8.77
C LYS A 105 -13.07 1.69 7.44
N ALA A 106 -12.79 2.45 6.38
CA ALA A 106 -12.55 1.91 5.04
C ALA A 106 -11.34 0.97 4.99
N PHE A 107 -10.26 1.33 5.70
CA PHE A 107 -9.04 0.52 5.76
C PHE A 107 -8.96 -0.41 6.97
N ASN A 108 -10.00 -0.44 7.82
CA ASN A 108 -10.03 -1.25 9.04
C ASN A 108 -8.81 -1.03 9.95
N ILE A 109 -8.44 0.24 10.15
CA ILE A 109 -7.32 0.64 11.01
C ILE A 109 -7.80 1.39 12.25
N PRO A 110 -7.13 1.23 13.41
CA PRO A 110 -7.61 1.78 14.66
C PRO A 110 -7.40 3.29 14.78
N SER A 111 -6.41 3.83 14.10
CA SER A 111 -6.03 5.24 14.18
C SER A 111 -5.34 5.71 12.91
N VAL A 112 -5.35 7.01 12.70
CA VAL A 112 -4.56 7.70 11.67
C VAL A 112 -3.81 8.87 12.31
N ASN A 113 -2.63 9.21 11.78
CA ASN A 113 -2.03 10.50 12.04
C ASN A 113 -2.45 11.46 10.93
N TYR A 114 -2.51 12.75 11.21
CA TYR A 114 -2.84 13.72 10.18
C TYR A 114 -2.13 15.07 10.40
N ALA A 115 -1.99 15.82 9.32
CA ALA A 115 -1.49 17.18 9.32
C ALA A 115 -2.33 18.07 8.38
N GLY A 116 -2.23 19.38 8.58
CA GLY A 116 -3.06 20.32 7.84
C GLY A 116 -4.48 20.44 8.41
N LYS A 117 -5.29 21.27 7.78
CA LYS A 117 -6.67 21.54 8.20
C LYS A 117 -7.50 21.99 7.02
N VAL A 118 -8.60 21.29 6.79
CA VAL A 118 -9.63 21.66 5.82
C VAL A 118 -10.99 21.72 6.51
N LYS A 119 -11.94 22.44 5.92
CA LYS A 119 -13.31 22.43 6.44
C LYS A 119 -14.05 21.16 6.01
N GLU A 120 -13.94 20.84 4.74
CA GLU A 120 -14.62 19.77 4.05
C GLU A 120 -13.67 19.04 3.11
N VAL A 121 -13.94 17.78 2.83
CA VAL A 121 -13.21 16.94 1.87
C VAL A 121 -14.21 16.42 0.84
N SER A 122 -13.93 16.66 -0.42
CA SER A 122 -14.67 16.15 -1.57
C SER A 122 -13.76 15.40 -2.53
N THR A 123 -12.52 15.90 -2.70
CA THR A 123 -11.51 15.31 -3.59
C THR A 123 -10.38 14.69 -2.78
N VAL A 124 -9.99 13.47 -3.14
CA VAL A 124 -8.99 12.70 -2.41
C VAL A 124 -7.91 12.23 -3.38
N GLY A 125 -6.65 12.38 -2.97
CA GLY A 125 -5.51 11.69 -3.57
C GLY A 125 -5.06 10.54 -2.69
N ILE A 126 -4.54 9.47 -3.27
CA ILE A 126 -4.00 8.33 -2.52
C ILE A 126 -2.73 7.77 -3.16
N CYS A 127 -1.78 7.42 -2.28
CA CYS A 127 -0.63 6.58 -2.61
C CYS A 127 -0.42 5.61 -1.46
N GLY A 128 -0.58 4.31 -1.69
CA GLY A 128 -0.23 3.27 -0.72
C GLY A 128 1.26 3.34 -0.35
N GLY A 129 1.62 2.81 0.81
CA GLY A 129 2.99 2.84 1.27
C GLY A 129 3.53 4.24 1.54
N SER A 130 4.70 4.56 1.01
CA SER A 130 5.45 5.80 1.31
C SER A 130 5.33 6.84 0.18
N GLY A 131 4.19 7.51 0.06
CA GLY A 131 3.91 8.53 -0.98
C GLY A 131 4.21 9.98 -0.56
N GLY A 132 4.84 10.21 0.60
CA GLY A 132 5.03 11.56 1.13
C GLY A 132 5.85 12.51 0.24
N ASP A 133 6.71 11.98 -0.62
CA ASP A 133 7.54 12.77 -1.53
C ASP A 133 6.75 13.27 -2.77
N LEU A 134 5.57 12.71 -3.06
CA LEU A 134 4.69 13.11 -4.18
C LEU A 134 3.71 14.25 -3.81
N ILE A 135 3.77 14.76 -2.58
CA ILE A 135 2.83 15.76 -2.07
C ILE A 135 2.79 17.03 -2.94
N ASP A 136 3.93 17.46 -3.49
CA ASP A 136 4.00 18.69 -4.30
C ASP A 136 3.23 18.58 -5.62
N GLU A 137 3.10 17.37 -6.17
CA GLU A 137 2.32 17.11 -7.40
C GLU A 137 0.83 16.92 -7.09
N VAL A 138 0.52 16.24 -5.98
CA VAL A 138 -0.85 15.82 -5.64
C VAL A 138 -1.64 16.92 -4.93
N ALA A 139 -1.02 17.62 -3.97
CA ALA A 139 -1.68 18.59 -3.11
C ALA A 139 -2.45 19.69 -3.87
N PRO A 140 -1.96 20.25 -5.00
CA PRO A 140 -2.73 21.26 -5.73
C PRO A 140 -4.04 20.77 -6.35
N GLN A 141 -4.32 19.48 -6.33
CA GLN A 141 -5.41 18.83 -7.05
C GLN A 141 -6.50 18.26 -6.15
N VAL A 142 -6.28 18.23 -4.82
CA VAL A 142 -7.14 17.50 -3.87
C VAL A 142 -7.35 18.27 -2.56
N ASP A 143 -8.45 17.96 -1.85
CA ASP A 143 -8.69 18.46 -0.49
C ASP A 143 -7.96 17.63 0.56
N ALA A 144 -7.81 16.32 0.31
CA ALA A 144 -7.09 15.40 1.19
C ALA A 144 -6.14 14.50 0.40
N TYR A 145 -4.96 14.25 0.98
CA TYR A 145 -3.99 13.28 0.48
C TYR A 145 -3.77 12.19 1.52
N VAL A 146 -4.02 10.93 1.14
CA VAL A 146 -3.92 9.75 2.00
C VAL A 146 -2.71 8.93 1.58
N THR A 147 -1.79 8.65 2.51
CA THR A 147 -0.58 7.86 2.27
C THR A 147 -0.03 7.32 3.59
N GLY A 148 1.16 6.74 3.62
CA GLY A 148 1.82 6.25 4.83
C GLY A 148 3.25 6.76 4.95
N ASP A 149 3.93 6.34 6.03
CA ASP A 149 5.36 6.60 6.30
C ASP A 149 5.75 8.08 6.22
N LEU A 150 4.92 8.96 6.73
CA LEU A 150 5.08 10.40 6.60
C LEU A 150 6.21 10.95 7.50
N LYS A 151 7.02 11.81 6.91
CA LYS A 151 8.04 12.60 7.61
C LYS A 151 7.46 13.93 8.11
N TYR A 152 8.09 14.54 9.12
CA TYR A 152 7.68 15.83 9.69
C TYR A 152 7.47 16.92 8.63
N HIS A 153 8.38 17.02 7.65
CA HIS A 153 8.30 18.04 6.61
C HIS A 153 7.12 17.85 5.63
N SER A 154 6.60 16.62 5.47
CA SER A 154 5.39 16.39 4.70
C SER A 154 4.17 17.05 5.35
N GLY A 155 4.11 17.05 6.70
CA GLY A 155 3.08 17.77 7.45
C GLY A 155 3.17 19.29 7.32
N LEU A 156 4.38 19.86 7.22
CA LEU A 156 4.57 21.28 6.95
C LEU A 156 4.04 21.66 5.57
N LYS A 157 4.39 20.88 4.55
CA LYS A 157 3.88 21.07 3.17
C LYS A 157 2.35 21.00 3.11
N ALA A 158 1.72 20.07 3.83
CA ALA A 158 0.26 20.01 3.89
C ALA A 158 -0.38 21.30 4.38
N SER A 159 0.24 21.96 5.36
CA SER A 159 -0.20 23.27 5.85
C SER A 159 0.00 24.38 4.80
N ASP A 160 1.12 24.36 4.08
CA ASP A 160 1.43 25.34 3.04
C ASP A 160 0.46 25.23 1.85
N TYR A 161 0.08 24.00 1.48
CA TYR A 161 -0.90 23.72 0.41
C TYR A 161 -2.37 23.83 0.88
N ASN A 162 -2.63 24.01 2.18
CA ASN A 162 -3.97 24.03 2.76
C ASN A 162 -4.79 22.75 2.48
N ILE A 163 -4.17 21.60 2.52
CA ILE A 163 -4.81 20.27 2.39
C ILE A 163 -4.81 19.51 3.71
N LEU A 164 -5.63 18.46 3.78
CA LEU A 164 -5.55 17.45 4.83
C LEU A 164 -4.63 16.31 4.36
N LEU A 165 -3.50 16.13 5.02
CA LEU A 165 -2.60 14.98 4.82
C LEU A 165 -2.91 13.92 5.87
N VAL A 166 -3.17 12.68 5.44
CA VAL A 166 -3.57 11.57 6.32
C VAL A 166 -2.58 10.43 6.20
N ASP A 167 -1.97 10.05 7.33
CA ASP A 167 -1.08 8.89 7.44
C ASP A 167 -1.91 7.68 7.92
N VAL A 168 -2.12 6.75 7.01
CA VAL A 168 -2.86 5.49 7.25
C VAL A 168 -1.95 4.31 7.54
N GLY A 169 -0.64 4.56 7.59
CA GLY A 169 0.40 3.54 7.71
C GLY A 169 0.64 2.77 6.41
N HIS A 170 1.79 2.13 6.32
CA HIS A 170 2.23 1.38 5.13
C HIS A 170 1.35 0.16 4.85
N HIS A 171 0.89 -0.49 5.92
CA HIS A 171 0.22 -1.81 5.85
C HIS A 171 -1.14 -1.81 5.12
N VAL A 172 -1.70 -0.66 4.77
CA VAL A 172 -2.94 -0.61 3.94
C VAL A 172 -2.76 -1.31 2.58
N GLU A 173 -1.53 -1.48 2.11
CA GLU A 173 -1.16 -2.25 0.93
C GLU A 173 -1.52 -3.75 1.03
N VAL A 174 -1.86 -4.25 2.22
CA VAL A 174 -2.35 -5.61 2.43
C VAL A 174 -3.58 -5.93 1.58
N ILE A 175 -4.31 -4.91 1.12
CA ILE A 175 -5.44 -5.04 0.19
C ILE A 175 -5.04 -5.85 -1.07
N MET A 176 -3.77 -5.77 -1.49
CA MET A 176 -3.27 -6.52 -2.64
C MET A 176 -3.44 -8.03 -2.49
N VAL A 177 -3.32 -8.58 -1.30
CA VAL A 177 -3.33 -10.04 -1.09
C VAL A 177 -4.64 -10.62 -1.65
N HIS A 178 -5.76 -10.08 -1.20
CA HIS A 178 -7.07 -10.52 -1.67
C HIS A 178 -7.38 -10.07 -3.11
N LYS A 179 -7.11 -8.80 -3.43
CA LYS A 179 -7.42 -8.23 -4.76
C LYS A 179 -6.60 -8.85 -5.88
N LEU A 180 -5.34 -9.16 -5.63
CA LEU A 180 -4.50 -9.83 -6.63
C LEU A 180 -4.95 -11.27 -6.84
N LYS A 181 -5.34 -11.99 -5.77
CA LYS A 181 -5.94 -13.32 -5.89
C LYS A 181 -7.20 -13.28 -6.75
N GLU A 182 -8.16 -12.40 -6.44
CA GLU A 182 -9.39 -12.22 -7.22
C GLU A 182 -9.11 -11.95 -8.72
N LEU A 183 -8.04 -11.18 -9.01
CA LEU A 183 -7.64 -10.89 -10.38
C LEU A 183 -7.05 -12.11 -11.07
N LEU A 184 -6.09 -12.78 -10.43
CA LEU A 184 -5.38 -13.92 -11.01
C LEU A 184 -6.29 -15.14 -11.21
N GLU A 185 -7.23 -15.40 -10.31
CA GLU A 185 -8.20 -16.51 -10.45
C GLU A 185 -9.09 -16.39 -11.70
N LYS A 186 -9.21 -15.18 -12.27
CA LYS A 186 -9.94 -14.95 -13.53
C LYS A 186 -9.10 -15.20 -14.77
N GLU A 187 -7.79 -15.13 -14.64
CA GLU A 187 -6.84 -15.14 -15.77
C GLU A 187 -6.07 -16.46 -15.88
N ILE A 188 -5.89 -17.19 -14.78
CA ILE A 188 -5.09 -18.41 -14.75
C ILE A 188 -5.82 -19.53 -14.02
N ASP A 189 -5.67 -20.76 -14.53
CA ASP A 189 -6.25 -21.98 -13.94
C ASP A 189 -5.19 -22.66 -13.06
N CYS A 190 -4.98 -22.10 -11.87
CA CYS A 190 -4.17 -22.75 -10.83
C CYS A 190 -4.70 -22.39 -9.44
N GLU A 191 -4.35 -23.18 -8.45
CA GLU A 191 -4.68 -22.88 -7.05
C GLU A 191 -3.88 -21.68 -6.57
N ILE A 192 -4.57 -20.69 -5.96
CA ILE A 192 -3.98 -19.50 -5.40
C ILE A 192 -4.31 -19.41 -3.92
N VAL A 193 -3.29 -19.47 -3.08
CA VAL A 193 -3.39 -19.42 -1.62
C VAL A 193 -2.95 -18.05 -1.12
N GLU A 194 -3.75 -17.44 -0.24
CA GLU A 194 -3.36 -16.19 0.42
C GLU A 194 -2.43 -16.49 1.60
N ALA A 195 -1.26 -15.86 1.62
CA ALA A 195 -0.36 -15.93 2.76
C ALA A 195 -0.79 -14.95 3.86
N THR A 196 -0.41 -15.26 5.11
CA THR A 196 -0.61 -14.38 6.25
C THR A 196 0.27 -13.13 6.13
N SER A 197 -0.33 -11.95 6.25
CA SER A 197 0.40 -10.67 6.17
C SER A 197 0.05 -9.79 7.38
N PRO A 198 0.68 -10.02 8.55
CA PRO A 198 0.39 -9.23 9.75
C PRO A 198 1.02 -7.84 9.64
N GLY A 199 0.30 -6.81 10.10
CA GLY A 199 0.90 -5.50 10.32
C GLY A 199 1.93 -5.56 11.45
N TYR A 200 3.15 -5.08 11.22
CA TYR A 200 4.23 -5.11 12.21
C TYR A 200 4.13 -3.97 13.23
N PHE A 201 3.66 -2.80 12.82
CA PHE A 201 3.41 -1.68 13.72
C PHE A 201 2.06 -1.83 14.41
N LYS A 202 2.04 -1.63 15.72
CA LYS A 202 0.82 -1.68 16.55
C LYS A 202 0.61 -0.32 17.19
N GLY A 203 -0.64 0.19 17.12
CA GLY A 203 -1.05 1.33 17.92
C GLY A 203 -1.27 0.90 19.39
N TYR A 204 -0.97 1.81 20.35
CA TYR A 204 -1.26 1.62 21.77
C TYR A 204 -2.40 2.54 22.18
#